data_083a88cef7585d25fa7460693048b9ef
#
_entry.id   083a88cef7585d25fa7460693048b9ef
#
_cell.length_a   1.000
_cell.length_b   1.000
_cell.length_c   1.000
_cell.angle_alpha   90.00
_cell.angle_beta   90.00
_cell.angle_gamma   90.00
#
_symmetry.space_group_name_H-M   'P 1'
#
loop_
_entity.id
_entity.type
_entity.pdbx_description
1 polymer ?
#
loop_
_entity_poly.entity_id
_entity_poly.type
_entity_poly.pdbx_seq_one_letter_code
_entity_poly.pdbx_strand_id
1 'polypeptide(L)'
;TMEIQIDPAGLAQSVGENGVSVPGLVAAMRKALEAPEHAAYLHWGATSQDIQDSAVMLRARQALAVIAARLQMALVKFADLAEAEAETPMAARSYGQIAVPSSFGALVAAWGWPVVAALGRLRALAPRLAVSLSGAGGTGTMLGPDPAAIRAGLAQALGLADPGRSWHAERSLITDLAQSCLSVTGAGAKIGADLLILTRSDVAEVRLSGGGASSTMPQKENPVAPSVLVALARYGAAQAAALSAPAHQEARDGAAWFTEWLMLPGLVMAAGKSAALLAEIARQITPDHASMAARLADPLGLIHAEALSFALARQMPRPDAQAEIKRLALAARASGTPLPDLVAAAHPAMIPPPLAGRQTLGTAPDEARDFARAARAMADGQG
;
A
#
# COMPACT_ATOMS: atom_id res chain seq x y z
N THR A 1 8.73 27.81 -25.82
CA THR A 1 7.40 27.25 -25.46
C THR A 1 6.55 28.43 -24.98
N MET A 2 5.46 28.69 -25.69
CA MET A 2 4.48 29.71 -25.30
C MET A 2 3.65 29.14 -24.13
N GLU A 3 3.63 29.83 -22.98
CA GLU A 3 2.82 29.45 -21.82
C GLU A 3 1.45 30.09 -21.99
N ILE A 4 0.44 29.26 -22.31
CA ILE A 4 -0.93 29.73 -22.50
C ILE A 4 -1.63 29.61 -21.16
N GLN A 5 -2.03 30.74 -20.58
CA GLN A 5 -2.87 30.77 -19.39
C GLN A 5 -4.35 30.66 -19.80
N ILE A 6 -5.02 29.63 -19.30
CA ILE A 6 -6.46 29.42 -19.53
C ILE A 6 -7.17 29.49 -18.18
N ASP A 7 -8.15 30.37 -18.08
CA ASP A 7 -9.00 30.47 -16.90
C ASP A 7 -9.90 29.23 -16.77
N PRO A 8 -9.75 28.41 -15.73
CA PRO A 8 -10.60 27.24 -15.52
C PRO A 8 -12.09 27.59 -15.38
N ALA A 9 -12.41 28.78 -14.84
CA ALA A 9 -13.80 29.24 -14.71
C ALA A 9 -14.44 29.49 -16.07
N GLY A 10 -13.67 29.96 -17.05
CA GLY A 10 -14.12 30.15 -18.44
C GLY A 10 -14.47 28.85 -19.16
N LEU A 11 -14.08 27.69 -18.63
CA LEU A 11 -14.45 26.38 -19.18
C LEU A 11 -15.78 25.83 -18.62
N ALA A 12 -16.33 26.43 -17.57
CA ALA A 12 -17.50 25.91 -16.86
C ALA A 12 -18.72 25.77 -17.78
N GLN A 13 -18.95 26.74 -18.65
CA GLN A 13 -20.04 26.69 -19.63
C GLN A 13 -19.87 25.48 -20.57
N SER A 14 -18.68 25.28 -21.12
CA SER A 14 -18.40 24.14 -22.00
C SER A 14 -18.59 22.79 -21.30
N VAL A 15 -18.22 22.71 -20.02
CA VAL A 15 -18.48 21.50 -19.21
C VAL A 15 -19.95 21.26 -19.00
N GLY A 16 -20.72 22.30 -18.70
CA GLY A 16 -22.19 22.21 -18.53
C GLY A 16 -22.93 21.75 -19.79
N GLU A 17 -22.48 22.23 -20.95
CA GLU A 17 -23.13 21.92 -22.23
C GLU A 17 -22.67 20.54 -22.80
N ASN A 18 -21.41 20.20 -22.65
CA ASN A 18 -20.78 19.06 -23.34
C ASN A 18 -20.41 17.91 -22.40
N GLY A 19 -20.52 18.08 -21.09
CA GLY A 19 -20.01 17.14 -20.10
C GLY A 19 -18.48 17.05 -20.02
N VAL A 20 -17.76 17.80 -20.89
CA VAL A 20 -16.29 17.76 -21.02
C VAL A 20 -15.72 19.17 -21.22
N SER A 21 -14.50 19.41 -20.73
CA SER A 21 -13.85 20.72 -20.83
C SER A 21 -13.15 20.95 -22.18
N VAL A 22 -12.90 19.89 -22.95
CA VAL A 22 -12.04 19.94 -24.15
C VAL A 22 -12.52 20.90 -25.23
N PRO A 23 -13.82 21.00 -25.60
CA PRO A 23 -14.28 21.96 -26.59
C PRO A 23 -13.95 23.41 -26.20
N GLY A 24 -14.23 23.78 -24.96
CA GLY A 24 -13.89 25.10 -24.43
C GLY A 24 -12.40 25.35 -24.37
N LEU A 25 -11.60 24.35 -23.97
CA LEU A 25 -10.15 24.41 -23.95
C LEU A 25 -9.58 24.66 -25.36
N VAL A 26 -10.06 23.93 -26.37
CA VAL A 26 -9.62 24.10 -27.77
C VAL A 26 -9.98 25.50 -28.27
N ALA A 27 -11.18 26.00 -27.97
CA ALA A 27 -11.59 27.36 -28.36
C ALA A 27 -10.70 28.43 -27.72
N ALA A 28 -10.40 28.30 -26.41
CA ALA A 28 -9.50 29.21 -25.69
C ALA A 28 -8.07 29.18 -26.25
N MET A 29 -7.56 27.98 -26.53
CA MET A 29 -6.23 27.82 -27.13
C MET A 29 -6.15 28.41 -28.55
N ARG A 30 -7.16 28.21 -29.38
CA ARG A 30 -7.22 28.80 -30.72
C ARG A 30 -7.17 30.33 -30.67
N LYS A 31 -7.92 30.92 -29.73
CA LYS A 31 -7.91 32.36 -29.50
C LYS A 31 -6.53 32.88 -29.04
N ALA A 32 -5.88 32.13 -28.15
CA ALA A 32 -4.59 32.52 -27.58
C ALA A 32 -3.41 32.36 -28.55
N LEU A 33 -3.53 31.54 -29.58
CA LEU A 33 -2.45 31.32 -30.57
C LEU A 33 -2.18 32.52 -31.49
N GLU A 34 -3.09 33.49 -31.64
CA GLU A 34 -2.97 34.67 -32.48
C GLU A 34 -2.50 34.38 -33.94
N ALA A 35 -2.60 33.13 -34.38
CA ALA A 35 -2.23 32.61 -35.70
C ALA A 35 -3.36 31.77 -36.27
N PRO A 36 -4.41 32.38 -36.88
CA PRO A 36 -5.62 31.66 -37.30
C PRO A 36 -5.34 30.50 -38.26
N GLU A 37 -4.36 30.61 -39.13
CA GLU A 37 -3.95 29.57 -40.09
C GLU A 37 -3.39 28.33 -39.41
N HIS A 38 -2.74 28.48 -38.28
CA HIS A 38 -2.24 27.34 -37.47
C HIS A 38 -3.25 26.89 -36.46
N ALA A 39 -4.03 27.80 -35.88
CA ALA A 39 -5.07 27.50 -34.90
C ALA A 39 -6.16 26.59 -35.49
N ALA A 40 -6.41 26.63 -36.79
CA ALA A 40 -7.37 25.77 -37.48
C ALA A 40 -7.03 24.27 -37.34
N TYR A 41 -5.74 23.93 -37.20
CA TYR A 41 -5.29 22.53 -37.08
C TYR A 41 -5.21 22.03 -35.63
N LEU A 42 -5.47 22.88 -34.64
CA LEU A 42 -5.51 22.45 -33.26
C LEU A 42 -6.66 21.46 -33.04
N HIS A 43 -6.39 20.32 -32.43
CA HIS A 43 -7.34 19.24 -32.21
C HIS A 43 -7.78 18.50 -33.50
N TRP A 44 -7.00 18.63 -34.60
CA TRP A 44 -7.34 18.00 -35.88
C TRP A 44 -7.35 16.46 -35.75
N GLY A 45 -8.44 15.83 -36.18
CA GLY A 45 -8.62 14.38 -36.17
C GLY A 45 -8.76 13.72 -34.79
N ALA A 46 -8.55 14.48 -33.70
CA ALA A 46 -8.70 13.99 -32.33
C ALA A 46 -10.16 14.10 -31.83
N THR A 47 -10.47 13.41 -30.75
CA THR A 47 -11.70 13.58 -29.98
C THR A 47 -11.40 14.01 -28.54
N SER A 48 -12.41 14.51 -27.83
CA SER A 48 -12.25 14.93 -26.42
C SER A 48 -11.65 13.81 -25.55
N GLN A 49 -11.99 12.54 -25.81
CA GLN A 49 -11.47 11.39 -25.08
C GLN A 49 -9.95 11.22 -25.30
N ASP A 50 -9.44 11.40 -26.51
CA ASP A 50 -8.01 11.34 -26.76
C ASP A 50 -7.22 12.32 -25.91
N ILE A 51 -7.74 13.55 -25.76
CA ILE A 51 -7.09 14.60 -24.96
C ILE A 51 -7.17 14.28 -23.47
N GLN A 52 -8.34 13.92 -22.97
CA GLN A 52 -8.56 13.63 -21.55
C GLN A 52 -7.78 12.39 -21.11
N ASP A 53 -7.86 11.28 -21.85
CA ASP A 53 -7.16 10.05 -21.50
C ASP A 53 -5.63 10.25 -21.53
N SER A 54 -5.10 10.90 -22.55
CA SER A 54 -3.66 11.21 -22.62
C SER A 54 -3.21 12.12 -21.47
N ALA A 55 -4.02 13.13 -21.12
CA ALA A 55 -3.74 14.02 -19.99
C ALA A 55 -3.76 13.26 -18.65
N VAL A 56 -4.75 12.38 -18.44
CA VAL A 56 -4.82 11.53 -17.24
C VAL A 56 -3.59 10.63 -17.14
N MET A 57 -3.17 9.98 -18.23
CA MET A 57 -1.98 9.12 -18.22
C MET A 57 -0.69 9.91 -17.94
N LEU A 58 -0.57 11.11 -18.51
CA LEU A 58 0.57 12.00 -18.25
C LEU A 58 0.65 12.41 -16.78
N ARG A 59 -0.50 12.79 -16.18
CA ARG A 59 -0.58 13.15 -14.76
C ARG A 59 -0.40 11.93 -13.85
N ALA A 60 -0.95 10.78 -14.23
CA ALA A 60 -0.73 9.52 -13.51
C ALA A 60 0.76 9.17 -13.45
N ARG A 61 1.50 9.27 -14.56
CA ARG A 61 2.96 9.05 -14.57
C ARG A 61 3.70 9.92 -13.55
N GLN A 62 3.37 11.21 -13.49
CA GLN A 62 3.96 12.13 -12.53
C GLN A 62 3.60 11.76 -11.08
N ALA A 63 2.33 11.45 -10.83
CA ALA A 63 1.87 11.05 -9.50
C ALA A 63 2.50 9.72 -9.04
N LEU A 64 2.58 8.71 -9.93
CA LEU A 64 3.21 7.44 -9.62
C LEU A 64 4.70 7.58 -9.28
N ALA A 65 5.42 8.48 -9.97
CA ALA A 65 6.82 8.78 -9.65
C ALA A 65 6.97 9.34 -8.22
N VAL A 66 6.10 10.27 -7.82
CA VAL A 66 6.09 10.84 -6.46
C VAL A 66 5.75 9.77 -5.43
N ILE A 67 4.73 8.95 -5.69
CA ILE A 67 4.31 7.86 -4.80
C ILE A 67 5.46 6.85 -4.65
N ALA A 68 6.07 6.41 -5.75
CA ALA A 68 7.19 5.48 -5.74
C ALA A 68 8.37 6.01 -4.91
N ALA A 69 8.77 7.26 -5.09
CA ALA A 69 9.85 7.88 -4.31
C ALA A 69 9.54 7.87 -2.79
N ARG A 70 8.29 8.12 -2.39
CA ARG A 70 7.88 8.06 -0.98
C ARG A 70 7.90 6.63 -0.42
N LEU A 71 7.46 5.64 -1.20
CA LEU A 71 7.54 4.23 -0.80
C LEU A 71 8.99 3.76 -0.66
N GLN A 72 9.90 4.19 -1.56
CA GLN A 72 11.33 3.90 -1.45
C GLN A 72 11.91 4.45 -0.13
N MET A 73 11.59 5.70 0.22
CA MET A 73 12.02 6.30 1.50
C MET A 73 11.51 5.51 2.71
N ALA A 74 10.26 5.03 2.66
CA ALA A 74 9.69 4.20 3.72
C ALA A 74 10.39 2.85 3.81
N LEU A 75 10.64 2.19 2.68
CA LEU A 75 11.28 0.87 2.61
C LEU A 75 12.69 0.87 3.19
N VAL A 76 13.50 1.89 2.89
CA VAL A 76 14.84 2.03 3.47
C VAL A 76 14.75 2.08 5.00
N LYS A 77 13.82 2.84 5.56
CA LYS A 77 13.66 2.96 7.02
C LYS A 77 13.09 1.69 7.67
N PHE A 78 12.14 1.02 7.00
CA PHE A 78 11.66 -0.28 7.47
C PHE A 78 12.75 -1.36 7.39
N ALA A 79 13.61 -1.33 6.37
CA ALA A 79 14.74 -2.23 6.27
C ALA A 79 15.74 -2.03 7.42
N ASP A 80 16.10 -0.77 7.70
CA ASP A 80 17.00 -0.43 8.81
C ASP A 80 16.41 -0.89 10.16
N LEU A 81 15.12 -0.63 10.39
CA LEU A 81 14.43 -1.01 11.62
C LEU A 81 14.29 -2.55 11.75
N ALA A 82 13.90 -3.24 10.67
CA ALA A 82 13.75 -4.68 10.69
C ALA A 82 15.08 -5.40 10.99
N GLU A 83 16.19 -4.94 10.41
CA GLU A 83 17.51 -5.51 10.64
C GLU A 83 18.01 -5.21 12.07
N ALA A 84 17.87 -3.97 12.53
CA ALA A 84 18.29 -3.58 13.88
C ALA A 84 17.53 -4.37 14.96
N GLU A 85 16.26 -4.62 14.74
CA GLU A 85 15.36 -5.28 15.70
C GLU A 85 15.10 -6.77 15.36
N ALA A 86 15.93 -7.35 14.51
CA ALA A 86 15.75 -8.73 14.06
C ALA A 86 15.69 -9.73 15.21
N GLU A 87 16.44 -9.51 16.26
CA GLU A 87 16.53 -10.40 17.44
C GLU A 87 15.78 -9.84 18.66
N THR A 88 15.12 -8.70 18.56
CA THR A 88 14.33 -8.14 19.66
C THR A 88 13.08 -8.97 19.93
N PRO A 89 12.97 -9.66 21.08
CA PRO A 89 11.86 -10.54 21.36
C PRO A 89 10.55 -9.75 21.52
N MET A 90 9.50 -10.22 20.87
CA MET A 90 8.16 -9.66 20.95
C MET A 90 7.13 -10.79 20.94
N ALA A 91 6.01 -10.62 21.64
CA ALA A 91 4.92 -11.59 21.59
C ALA A 91 4.18 -11.52 20.24
N ALA A 92 4.20 -12.61 19.47
CA ALA A 92 3.31 -12.78 18.34
C ALA A 92 1.86 -12.87 18.82
N ARG A 93 0.94 -12.33 18.01
CA ARG A 93 -0.49 -12.34 18.32
C ARG A 93 -1.30 -13.03 17.22
N SER A 94 -2.26 -13.82 17.65
CA SER A 94 -3.30 -14.41 16.80
C SER A 94 -4.67 -14.11 17.40
N TYR A 95 -5.61 -13.62 16.61
CA TYR A 95 -6.92 -13.12 17.10
C TYR A 95 -6.78 -12.06 18.21
N GLY A 96 -5.70 -11.26 18.19
CA GLY A 96 -5.39 -10.28 19.23
C GLY A 96 -4.86 -10.87 20.54
N GLN A 97 -4.77 -12.21 20.66
CA GLN A 97 -4.24 -12.89 21.83
C GLN A 97 -2.73 -13.18 21.67
N ILE A 98 -1.99 -13.10 22.77
CA ILE A 98 -0.58 -13.52 22.81
C ILE A 98 -0.52 -15.01 22.52
N ALA A 99 0.31 -15.40 21.56
CA ALA A 99 0.47 -16.78 21.11
C ALA A 99 1.84 -17.35 21.50
N VAL A 100 2.88 -16.93 20.81
CA VAL A 100 4.24 -17.45 20.96
C VAL A 100 5.26 -16.30 20.86
N PRO A 101 6.52 -16.50 21.29
CA PRO A 101 7.58 -15.55 21.01
C PRO A 101 7.85 -15.39 19.51
N SER A 102 8.16 -14.18 19.09
CA SER A 102 8.60 -13.78 17.75
C SER A 102 9.58 -12.60 17.88
N SER A 103 9.90 -11.90 16.79
CA SER A 103 10.73 -10.70 16.85
C SER A 103 9.99 -9.46 16.34
N PHE A 104 10.36 -8.31 16.88
CA PHE A 104 9.86 -7.03 16.38
C PHE A 104 10.32 -6.78 14.95
N GLY A 105 11.55 -7.17 14.59
CA GLY A 105 12.05 -7.10 13.23
C GLY A 105 11.19 -7.89 12.23
N ALA A 106 10.70 -9.08 12.59
CA ALA A 106 9.78 -9.86 11.75
C ALA A 106 8.41 -9.17 11.58
N LEU A 107 7.91 -8.50 12.62
CA LEU A 107 6.69 -7.69 12.49
C LEU A 107 6.91 -6.51 11.52
N VAL A 108 8.04 -5.82 11.60
CA VAL A 108 8.41 -4.75 10.66
C VAL A 108 8.55 -5.31 9.24
N ALA A 109 9.12 -6.50 9.07
CA ALA A 109 9.17 -7.19 7.78
C ALA A 109 7.76 -7.45 7.23
N ALA A 110 6.83 -7.92 8.07
CA ALA A 110 5.43 -8.13 7.68
C ALA A 110 4.72 -6.83 7.26
N TRP A 111 5.14 -5.66 7.78
CA TRP A 111 4.69 -4.35 7.30
C TRP A 111 5.30 -3.98 5.96
N GLY A 112 6.55 -4.30 5.77
CA GLY A 112 7.32 -3.86 4.61
C GLY A 112 7.03 -4.65 3.33
N TRP A 113 6.75 -5.96 3.41
CA TRP A 113 6.47 -6.77 2.22
C TRP A 113 5.32 -6.26 1.36
N PRO A 114 4.16 -5.84 1.90
CA PRO A 114 3.11 -5.19 1.11
C PRO A 114 3.58 -3.89 0.42
N VAL A 115 4.50 -3.15 1.04
CA VAL A 115 5.07 -1.91 0.45
C VAL A 115 6.01 -2.26 -0.71
N VAL A 116 6.84 -3.30 -0.58
CA VAL A 116 7.67 -3.85 -1.68
C VAL A 116 6.78 -4.23 -2.86
N ALA A 117 5.71 -5.00 -2.60
CA ALA A 117 4.78 -5.43 -3.64
C ALA A 117 4.05 -4.24 -4.30
N ALA A 118 3.66 -3.24 -3.54
CA ALA A 118 3.02 -2.03 -4.07
C ALA A 118 3.98 -1.23 -4.97
N LEU A 119 5.23 -1.03 -4.55
CA LEU A 119 6.25 -0.35 -5.36
C LEU A 119 6.54 -1.11 -6.66
N GLY A 120 6.64 -2.44 -6.60
CA GLY A 120 6.82 -3.29 -7.79
C GLY A 120 5.67 -3.12 -8.80
N ARG A 121 4.40 -3.07 -8.33
CA ARG A 121 3.24 -2.82 -9.20
C ARG A 121 3.29 -1.44 -9.85
N LEU A 122 3.65 -0.39 -9.11
CA LEU A 122 3.78 0.96 -9.67
C LEU A 122 4.86 1.01 -10.75
N ARG A 123 6.00 0.37 -10.54
CA ARG A 123 7.10 0.30 -11.51
C ARG A 123 6.72 -0.47 -12.77
N ALA A 124 6.01 -1.58 -12.62
CA ALA A 124 5.52 -2.37 -13.75
C ALA A 124 4.44 -1.64 -14.56
N LEU A 125 3.63 -0.79 -13.90
CA LEU A 125 2.58 -0.03 -14.57
C LEU A 125 3.13 1.21 -15.29
N ALA A 126 4.07 1.94 -14.71
CA ALA A 126 4.54 3.23 -15.22
C ALA A 126 4.92 3.22 -16.71
N PRO A 127 5.67 2.24 -17.24
CA PRO A 127 6.02 2.18 -18.67
C PRO A 127 4.85 1.81 -19.59
N ARG A 128 3.72 1.35 -19.04
CA ARG A 128 2.51 0.97 -19.78
C ARG A 128 1.51 2.11 -19.93
N LEU A 129 1.70 3.22 -19.24
CA LEU A 129 0.83 4.38 -19.36
C LEU A 129 0.88 4.93 -20.78
N ALA A 130 -0.25 4.89 -21.48
CA ALA A 130 -0.32 5.06 -22.93
C ALA A 130 -1.05 6.33 -23.35
N VAL A 131 -0.68 6.85 -24.51
CA VAL A 131 -1.45 7.90 -25.17
C VAL A 131 -2.78 7.37 -25.68
N SER A 132 -3.77 8.26 -25.82
CA SER A 132 -4.96 8.04 -26.62
C SER A 132 -4.94 8.99 -27.82
N LEU A 133 -5.01 8.43 -29.02
CA LEU A 133 -5.19 9.18 -30.25
C LEU A 133 -5.80 8.27 -31.33
N SER A 134 -7.11 8.35 -31.48
CA SER A 134 -7.87 7.48 -32.39
C SER A 134 -9.08 8.16 -33.03
N GLY A 135 -9.37 9.40 -32.64
CA GLY A 135 -10.50 10.18 -33.16
C GLY A 135 -11.88 9.72 -32.69
N ALA A 136 -12.92 10.37 -33.15
CA ALA A 136 -14.26 10.20 -32.63
C ALA A 136 -14.79 8.76 -32.71
N GLY A 137 -14.53 8.05 -33.80
CA GLY A 137 -14.94 6.65 -33.99
C GLY A 137 -13.90 5.62 -33.56
N GLY A 138 -12.75 6.05 -33.08
CA GLY A 138 -11.65 5.13 -32.75
C GLY A 138 -10.89 4.58 -33.97
N THR A 139 -11.12 5.13 -35.15
CA THR A 139 -10.59 4.63 -36.44
C THR A 139 -9.34 5.39 -36.91
N GLY A 140 -9.10 6.60 -36.37
CA GLY A 140 -7.98 7.45 -36.77
C GLY A 140 -8.06 8.01 -38.20
N THR A 141 -9.18 7.82 -38.93
CA THR A 141 -9.31 8.15 -40.34
C THR A 141 -9.01 9.59 -40.67
N MET A 142 -9.27 10.52 -39.76
CA MET A 142 -9.04 11.96 -39.95
C MET A 142 -7.63 12.41 -39.53
N LEU A 143 -6.77 11.52 -39.08
CA LEU A 143 -5.38 11.80 -38.75
C LEU A 143 -4.45 11.79 -39.96
N GLY A 144 -4.92 11.37 -41.13
CA GLY A 144 -4.14 11.31 -42.38
C GLY A 144 -3.82 9.90 -42.81
N PRO A 145 -2.87 9.73 -43.74
CA PRO A 145 -2.60 8.42 -44.40
C PRO A 145 -1.91 7.41 -43.48
N ASP A 146 -1.24 7.85 -42.41
CA ASP A 146 -0.56 7.00 -41.43
C ASP A 146 -0.91 7.40 -39.98
N PRO A 147 -2.11 7.04 -39.50
CA PRO A 147 -2.53 7.34 -38.13
C PRO A 147 -1.63 6.69 -37.07
N ALA A 148 -1.02 5.55 -37.37
CA ALA A 148 -0.14 4.84 -36.45
C ALA A 148 1.16 5.62 -36.21
N ALA A 149 1.78 6.14 -37.23
CA ALA A 149 2.99 6.98 -37.10
C ALA A 149 2.70 8.25 -36.31
N ILE A 150 1.55 8.90 -36.51
CA ILE A 150 1.17 10.10 -35.77
C ILE A 150 0.96 9.78 -34.29
N ARG A 151 0.28 8.67 -33.95
CA ARG A 151 0.09 8.23 -32.56
C ARG A 151 1.42 7.88 -31.91
N ALA A 152 2.30 7.16 -32.60
CA ALA A 152 3.65 6.83 -32.10
C ALA A 152 4.48 8.09 -31.85
N GLY A 153 4.43 9.08 -32.75
CA GLY A 153 5.09 10.38 -32.57
C GLY A 153 4.56 11.14 -31.35
N LEU A 154 3.25 11.13 -31.10
CA LEU A 154 2.65 11.72 -29.90
C LEU A 154 3.11 10.99 -28.63
N ALA A 155 3.13 9.67 -28.66
CA ALA A 155 3.60 8.86 -27.54
C ALA A 155 5.05 9.19 -27.17
N GLN A 156 5.91 9.25 -28.16
CA GLN A 156 7.32 9.64 -27.98
C GLN A 156 7.44 11.06 -27.43
N ALA A 157 6.72 12.04 -27.98
CA ALA A 157 6.76 13.42 -27.56
C ALA A 157 6.30 13.62 -26.11
N LEU A 158 5.31 12.85 -25.66
CA LEU A 158 4.79 12.89 -24.28
C LEU A 158 5.54 11.95 -23.33
N GLY A 159 6.42 11.08 -23.83
CA GLY A 159 7.11 10.05 -23.06
C GLY A 159 6.13 9.02 -22.46
N LEU A 160 5.04 8.71 -23.18
CA LEU A 160 4.06 7.68 -22.85
C LEU A 160 4.22 6.51 -23.82
N ALA A 161 3.57 5.38 -23.54
CA ALA A 161 3.54 4.25 -24.44
C ALA A 161 2.61 4.51 -25.63
N ASP A 162 2.93 3.90 -26.79
CA ASP A 162 1.97 3.73 -27.87
C ASP A 162 1.19 2.43 -27.65
N PRO A 163 -0.14 2.46 -27.47
CA PRO A 163 -0.93 1.26 -27.25
C PRO A 163 -1.11 0.40 -28.52
N GLY A 164 -0.70 0.87 -29.68
CA GLY A 164 -0.88 0.21 -30.97
C GLY A 164 -2.33 0.12 -31.46
N ARG A 165 -3.29 0.59 -30.67
CA ARG A 165 -4.75 0.49 -30.95
C ARG A 165 -5.52 1.61 -30.25
N SER A 166 -6.79 1.75 -30.61
CA SER A 166 -7.74 2.51 -29.78
C SER A 166 -8.02 1.75 -28.48
N TRP A 167 -8.07 2.47 -27.36
CA TRP A 167 -8.44 1.92 -26.06
C TRP A 167 -9.58 2.70 -25.39
N HIS A 168 -10.35 3.44 -26.20
CA HIS A 168 -11.49 4.23 -25.75
C HIS A 168 -12.53 3.43 -24.97
N ALA A 169 -12.79 2.18 -25.38
CA ALA A 169 -13.72 1.27 -24.72
C ALA A 169 -13.03 0.18 -23.88
N GLU A 170 -11.73 0.00 -24.03
CA GLU A 170 -10.93 -0.95 -23.27
C GLU A 170 -10.23 -0.20 -22.12
N ARG A 171 -10.69 -0.39 -20.90
CA ARG A 171 -10.29 0.43 -19.75
C ARG A 171 -9.38 -0.29 -18.74
N SER A 172 -8.75 -1.39 -19.12
CA SER A 172 -7.88 -2.15 -18.22
C SER A 172 -6.74 -1.31 -17.65
N LEU A 173 -6.21 -0.37 -18.41
CA LEU A 173 -5.16 0.55 -17.93
C LEU A 173 -5.64 1.44 -16.77
N ILE A 174 -6.87 1.90 -16.80
CA ILE A 174 -7.50 2.65 -15.69
C ILE A 174 -7.70 1.72 -14.48
N THR A 175 -8.16 0.49 -14.71
CA THR A 175 -8.33 -0.51 -13.64
C THR A 175 -6.98 -0.88 -13.02
N ASP A 176 -5.93 -1.10 -13.81
CA ASP A 176 -4.57 -1.37 -13.33
C ASP A 176 -4.03 -0.20 -12.49
N LEU A 177 -4.29 1.04 -12.90
CA LEU A 177 -3.93 2.23 -12.13
C LEU A 177 -4.68 2.29 -10.79
N ALA A 178 -5.98 2.02 -10.81
CA ALA A 178 -6.79 1.98 -9.60
C ALA A 178 -6.30 0.89 -8.62
N GLN A 179 -6.04 -0.33 -9.10
CA GLN A 179 -5.53 -1.43 -8.28
C GLN A 179 -4.13 -1.15 -7.74
N SER A 180 -3.27 -0.49 -8.51
CA SER A 180 -1.95 -0.07 -8.04
C SER A 180 -2.05 0.95 -6.90
N CYS A 181 -2.92 1.94 -7.01
CA CYS A 181 -3.20 2.90 -5.94
C CYS A 181 -3.82 2.23 -4.71
N LEU A 182 -4.76 1.29 -4.91
CA LEU A 182 -5.38 0.52 -3.83
C LEU A 182 -4.35 -0.31 -3.05
N SER A 183 -3.36 -0.90 -3.75
CA SER A 183 -2.30 -1.66 -3.08
C SER A 183 -1.44 -0.78 -2.14
N VAL A 184 -1.22 0.48 -2.49
CA VAL A 184 -0.49 1.45 -1.65
C VAL A 184 -1.30 1.79 -0.39
N THR A 185 -2.58 2.12 -0.55
CA THR A 185 -3.45 2.44 0.60
C THR A 185 -3.66 1.23 1.50
N GLY A 186 -3.77 0.02 0.93
CA GLY A 186 -3.88 -1.24 1.66
C GLY A 186 -2.65 -1.56 2.51
N ALA A 187 -1.45 -1.39 1.94
CA ALA A 187 -0.20 -1.51 2.69
C ALA A 187 -0.15 -0.53 3.87
N GLY A 188 -0.54 0.73 3.63
CA GLY A 188 -0.66 1.74 4.68
C GLY A 188 -1.64 1.36 5.79
N ALA A 189 -2.79 0.79 5.43
CA ALA A 189 -3.80 0.38 6.41
C ALA A 189 -3.32 -0.73 7.34
N LYS A 190 -2.58 -1.71 6.82
CA LYS A 190 -2.00 -2.79 7.65
C LYS A 190 -1.09 -2.18 8.73
N ILE A 191 -0.18 -1.31 8.34
CA ILE A 191 0.75 -0.64 9.25
C ILE A 191 -0.01 0.25 10.23
N GLY A 192 -0.97 1.04 9.72
CA GLY A 192 -1.81 1.90 10.54
C GLY A 192 -2.60 1.13 11.60
N ALA A 193 -3.22 0.01 11.24
CA ALA A 193 -4.00 -0.82 12.16
C ALA A 193 -3.14 -1.43 13.27
N ASP A 194 -1.95 -1.94 12.93
CA ASP A 194 -1.03 -2.50 13.92
C ASP A 194 -0.50 -1.41 14.86
N LEU A 195 -0.12 -0.25 14.34
CA LEU A 195 0.36 0.86 15.16
C LEU A 195 -0.73 1.40 16.11
N LEU A 196 -2.01 1.40 15.70
CA LEU A 196 -3.13 1.75 16.58
C LEU A 196 -3.24 0.81 17.78
N ILE A 197 -2.83 -0.45 17.64
CA ILE A 197 -2.78 -1.42 18.75
C ILE A 197 -1.52 -1.22 19.58
N LEU A 198 -0.35 -1.14 18.92
CA LEU A 198 0.95 -1.14 19.59
C LEU A 198 1.24 0.15 20.37
N THR A 199 0.62 1.27 19.97
CA THR A 199 0.75 2.56 20.66
C THR A 199 -0.29 2.79 21.77
N ARG A 200 -1.25 1.87 21.97
CA ARG A 200 -2.24 1.99 23.07
C ARG A 200 -1.53 2.04 24.40
N SER A 201 -2.03 2.88 25.31
CA SER A 201 -1.44 3.06 26.64
C SER A 201 -1.38 1.79 27.50
N ASP A 202 -2.26 0.81 27.25
CA ASP A 202 -2.27 -0.50 27.89
C ASP A 202 -1.40 -1.55 27.19
N VAL A 203 -0.88 -1.25 25.99
CA VAL A 203 0.06 -2.07 25.21
C VAL A 203 1.46 -1.45 25.23
N ALA A 204 1.60 -0.26 24.70
CA ALA A 204 2.79 0.59 24.72
C ALA A 204 4.09 -0.08 24.22
N GLU A 205 3.98 -1.01 23.25
CA GLU A 205 5.14 -1.71 22.66
C GLU A 205 5.89 -0.87 21.63
N VAL A 206 5.22 0.18 21.10
CA VAL A 206 5.79 1.14 20.14
C VAL A 206 5.40 2.55 20.56
N ARG A 207 6.32 3.50 20.39
CA ARG A 207 6.07 4.94 20.45
C ARG A 207 6.24 5.57 19.08
N LEU A 208 5.46 6.62 18.82
CA LEU A 208 5.58 7.44 17.62
C LEU A 208 5.96 8.86 18.03
N SER A 209 7.12 9.34 17.59
CA SER A 209 7.45 10.75 17.75
C SER A 209 6.55 11.62 16.87
N GLY A 210 6.10 12.78 17.39
CA GLY A 210 5.26 13.71 16.62
C GLY A 210 3.76 13.38 16.62
N GLY A 211 3.28 12.61 17.59
CA GLY A 211 1.86 12.37 17.82
C GLY A 211 1.07 13.66 18.12
N GLY A 212 -0.25 13.63 17.85
CA GLY A 212 -1.15 14.75 18.15
C GLY A 212 -1.32 14.93 19.65
N ALA A 213 -0.87 16.07 20.18
CA ALA A 213 -1.09 16.41 21.59
C ALA A 213 -2.58 16.63 21.90
N SER A 214 -3.01 16.16 23.06
CA SER A 214 -4.31 16.52 23.61
C SER A 214 -4.27 17.93 24.19
N SER A 215 -5.24 18.77 23.90
CA SER A 215 -5.33 20.14 24.47
C SER A 215 -5.54 20.16 25.98
N THR A 216 -6.07 19.08 26.56
CA THR A 216 -6.46 19.01 27.99
C THR A 216 -5.72 17.92 28.78
N MET A 217 -5.10 16.97 28.13
CA MET A 217 -4.43 15.83 28.77
C MET A 217 -3.00 15.71 28.23
N PRO A 218 -2.00 16.31 28.92
CA PRO A 218 -0.60 16.37 28.44
C PRO A 218 0.02 14.98 28.16
N GLN A 219 -0.43 13.97 28.91
CA GLN A 219 0.09 12.59 28.79
C GLN A 219 -0.53 11.81 27.60
N LYS A 220 -1.53 12.40 26.91
CA LYS A 220 -2.25 11.70 25.85
C LYS A 220 -1.69 12.05 24.47
N GLU A 221 -0.98 11.10 23.87
CA GLU A 221 -0.48 11.18 22.51
C GLU A 221 -1.40 10.39 21.57
N ASN A 222 -2.05 11.10 20.63
CA ASN A 222 -2.98 10.46 19.70
C ASN A 222 -2.22 9.96 18.46
N PRO A 223 -2.39 8.67 18.05
CA PRO A 223 -1.78 8.13 16.84
C PRO A 223 -2.58 8.58 15.59
N VAL A 224 -2.52 9.89 15.27
CA VAL A 224 -3.31 10.50 14.19
C VAL A 224 -2.92 9.93 12.82
N ALA A 225 -1.63 9.87 12.52
CA ALA A 225 -1.15 9.39 11.22
C ALA A 225 -1.54 7.92 10.94
N PRO A 226 -1.42 6.97 11.89
CA PRO A 226 -1.98 5.63 11.76
C PRO A 226 -3.49 5.60 11.48
N SER A 227 -4.26 6.42 12.19
CA SER A 227 -5.71 6.52 11.96
C SER A 227 -6.05 7.01 10.55
N VAL A 228 -5.29 7.99 10.04
CA VAL A 228 -5.45 8.51 8.68
C VAL A 228 -5.12 7.44 7.64
N LEU A 229 -4.08 6.62 7.83
CA LEU A 229 -3.75 5.51 6.92
C LEU A 229 -4.93 4.53 6.78
N VAL A 230 -5.55 4.15 7.89
CA VAL A 230 -6.73 3.26 7.87
C VAL A 230 -7.93 3.92 7.16
N ALA A 231 -8.15 5.22 7.40
CA ALA A 231 -9.24 5.96 6.75
C ALA A 231 -9.01 6.08 5.23
N LEU A 232 -7.78 6.39 4.79
CA LEU A 232 -7.43 6.49 3.36
C LEU A 232 -7.62 5.17 2.62
N ALA A 233 -7.36 4.03 3.27
CA ALA A 233 -7.61 2.73 2.65
C ALA A 233 -9.11 2.44 2.48
N ARG A 234 -9.95 2.79 3.46
CA ARG A 234 -11.40 2.66 3.34
C ARG A 234 -11.95 3.55 2.22
N TYR A 235 -11.49 4.80 2.18
CA TYR A 235 -11.83 5.72 1.11
C TYR A 235 -11.37 5.20 -0.25
N GLY A 236 -10.11 4.75 -0.36
CA GLY A 236 -9.56 4.19 -1.59
C GLY A 236 -10.30 2.95 -2.08
N ALA A 237 -10.72 2.07 -1.17
CA ALA A 237 -11.50 0.88 -1.52
C ALA A 237 -12.85 1.24 -2.13
N ALA A 238 -13.55 2.25 -1.60
CA ALA A 238 -14.81 2.73 -2.16
C ALA A 238 -14.63 3.30 -3.57
N GLN A 239 -13.58 4.11 -3.78
CA GLN A 239 -13.26 4.66 -5.11
C GLN A 239 -12.89 3.56 -6.11
N ALA A 240 -12.03 2.62 -5.72
CA ALA A 240 -11.61 1.52 -6.56
C ALA A 240 -12.78 0.58 -6.93
N ALA A 241 -13.74 0.38 -6.03
CA ALA A 241 -14.94 -0.42 -6.31
C ALA A 241 -15.75 0.16 -7.47
N ALA A 242 -15.93 1.48 -7.51
CA ALA A 242 -16.63 2.15 -8.61
C ALA A 242 -15.86 2.04 -9.94
N LEU A 243 -14.52 1.99 -9.89
CA LEU A 243 -13.65 1.83 -11.07
C LEU A 243 -13.52 0.37 -11.52
N SER A 244 -13.95 -0.60 -10.70
CA SER A 244 -13.92 -2.03 -11.01
C SER A 244 -15.15 -2.49 -11.81
N ALA A 245 -16.21 -1.67 -11.88
CA ALA A 245 -17.36 -1.95 -12.72
C ALA A 245 -16.90 -1.99 -14.20
N PRO A 246 -17.39 -2.95 -15.02
CA PRO A 246 -17.00 -3.04 -16.41
C PRO A 246 -17.34 -1.73 -17.12
N ALA A 247 -16.31 -0.97 -17.42
CA ALA A 247 -16.40 0.34 -18.06
C ALA A 247 -16.54 0.22 -19.59
N HIS A 248 -16.63 -1.00 -20.10
CA HIS A 248 -16.64 -1.30 -21.53
C HIS A 248 -18.07 -1.27 -22.05
N GLN A 249 -18.51 -0.08 -22.46
CA GLN A 249 -19.80 0.10 -23.13
C GLN A 249 -19.57 0.13 -24.65
N GLU A 250 -20.26 -0.72 -25.41
CA GLU A 250 -20.14 -0.74 -26.86
C GLU A 250 -20.48 0.62 -27.50
N ALA A 251 -21.51 1.28 -26.99
CA ALA A 251 -21.94 2.59 -27.45
C ALA A 251 -21.04 3.75 -26.99
N ARG A 252 -20.04 3.50 -26.14
CA ARG A 252 -19.18 4.53 -25.58
C ARG A 252 -19.96 5.70 -24.96
N ASP A 253 -20.95 5.38 -24.13
CA ASP A 253 -21.69 6.41 -23.39
C ASP A 253 -20.77 7.10 -22.35
N GLY A 254 -21.19 8.27 -21.89
CA GLY A 254 -20.40 9.07 -20.95
C GLY A 254 -20.35 8.55 -19.53
N ALA A 255 -21.20 7.60 -19.12
CA ALA A 255 -21.38 7.22 -17.73
C ALA A 255 -20.09 6.59 -17.12
N ALA A 256 -19.43 5.70 -17.84
CA ALA A 256 -18.19 5.10 -17.41
C ALA A 256 -17.07 6.14 -17.25
N TRP A 257 -16.97 7.05 -18.19
CA TRP A 257 -16.00 8.14 -18.20
C TRP A 257 -16.19 9.10 -17.03
N PHE A 258 -17.40 9.56 -16.82
CA PHE A 258 -17.69 10.45 -15.70
C PHE A 258 -17.40 9.79 -14.37
N THR A 259 -17.66 8.48 -14.25
CA THR A 259 -17.27 7.70 -13.06
C THR A 259 -15.77 7.70 -12.86
N GLU A 260 -14.97 7.46 -13.92
CA GLU A 260 -13.51 7.52 -13.83
C GLU A 260 -13.01 8.90 -13.36
N TRP A 261 -13.55 9.98 -13.92
CA TRP A 261 -13.13 11.34 -13.54
C TRP A 261 -13.53 11.75 -12.13
N LEU A 262 -14.63 11.22 -11.63
CA LEU A 262 -15.06 11.44 -10.25
C LEU A 262 -14.20 10.65 -9.24
N MET A 263 -13.81 9.42 -9.56
CA MET A 263 -13.22 8.48 -8.61
C MET A 263 -11.68 8.45 -8.65
N LEU A 264 -11.10 8.43 -9.84
CA LEU A 264 -9.65 8.21 -10.01
C LEU A 264 -8.78 9.29 -9.35
N PRO A 265 -9.07 10.60 -9.46
CA PRO A 265 -8.26 11.62 -8.82
C PRO A 265 -8.19 11.46 -7.30
N GLY A 266 -9.34 11.20 -6.67
CA GLY A 266 -9.43 10.97 -5.23
C GLY A 266 -8.61 9.75 -4.77
N LEU A 267 -8.67 8.66 -5.53
CA LEU A 267 -7.90 7.45 -5.25
C LEU A 267 -6.39 7.68 -5.38
N VAL A 268 -5.95 8.36 -6.43
CA VAL A 268 -4.53 8.71 -6.62
C VAL A 268 -4.02 9.62 -5.49
N MET A 269 -4.80 10.62 -5.09
CA MET A 269 -4.47 11.49 -3.95
C MET A 269 -4.38 10.70 -2.64
N ALA A 270 -5.30 9.76 -2.39
CA ALA A 270 -5.27 8.90 -1.21
C ALA A 270 -4.01 8.03 -1.17
N ALA A 271 -3.63 7.43 -2.31
CA ALA A 271 -2.37 6.68 -2.43
C ALA A 271 -1.15 7.58 -2.19
N GLY A 272 -1.14 8.79 -2.75
CA GLY A 272 -0.08 9.77 -2.55
C GLY A 272 0.08 10.19 -1.08
N LYS A 273 -1.03 10.45 -0.38
CA LYS A 273 -1.00 10.77 1.05
C LYS A 273 -0.58 9.56 1.88
N SER A 274 -1.05 8.36 1.56
CA SER A 274 -0.63 7.13 2.25
C SER A 274 0.88 6.91 2.13
N ALA A 275 1.45 7.04 0.94
CA ALA A 275 2.89 6.91 0.73
C ALA A 275 3.69 7.97 1.50
N ALA A 276 3.22 9.21 1.55
CA ALA A 276 3.85 10.27 2.33
C ALA A 276 3.84 9.97 3.84
N LEU A 277 2.69 9.52 4.37
CA LEU A 277 2.58 9.12 5.77
C LEU A 277 3.43 7.89 6.11
N LEU A 278 3.54 6.91 5.21
CA LEU A 278 4.43 5.76 5.40
C LEU A 278 5.89 6.19 5.52
N ALA A 279 6.35 7.12 4.65
CA ALA A 279 7.71 7.66 4.73
C ALA A 279 7.96 8.46 6.01
N GLU A 280 6.94 9.12 6.54
CA GLU A 280 7.01 9.87 7.80
C GLU A 280 7.03 8.92 9.00
N ILE A 281 6.03 8.03 9.11
CA ILE A 281 5.88 7.07 10.21
C ILE A 281 7.11 6.16 10.32
N ALA A 282 7.67 5.69 9.21
CA ALA A 282 8.85 4.83 9.24
C ALA A 282 10.06 5.45 9.96
N ARG A 283 10.12 6.79 10.05
CA ARG A 283 11.17 7.52 10.79
C ARG A 283 10.79 7.80 12.25
N GLN A 284 9.52 7.66 12.60
CA GLN A 284 8.98 8.03 13.91
C GLN A 284 8.82 6.83 14.85
N ILE A 285 8.87 5.62 14.33
CA ILE A 285 8.70 4.38 15.09
C ILE A 285 9.90 4.18 16.02
N THR A 286 9.62 4.05 17.31
CA THR A 286 10.58 3.67 18.34
C THR A 286 10.03 2.49 19.12
N PRO A 287 10.68 1.30 19.12
CA PRO A 287 10.26 0.17 19.94
C PRO A 287 10.45 0.45 21.43
N ASP A 288 9.54 -0.05 22.24
CA ASP A 288 9.70 -0.08 23.70
C ASP A 288 10.04 -1.51 24.15
N HIS A 289 11.34 -1.79 24.22
CA HIS A 289 11.86 -3.12 24.54
C HIS A 289 11.38 -3.61 25.92
N ALA A 290 11.22 -2.71 26.90
CA ALA A 290 10.75 -3.06 28.23
C ALA A 290 9.29 -3.52 28.20
N SER A 291 8.43 -2.81 27.48
CA SER A 291 7.03 -3.19 27.29
C SER A 291 6.89 -4.50 26.51
N MET A 292 7.70 -4.72 25.47
CA MET A 292 7.73 -5.98 24.74
C MET A 292 8.14 -7.15 25.65
N ALA A 293 9.20 -6.99 26.43
CA ALA A 293 9.66 -8.00 27.36
C ALA A 293 8.61 -8.31 28.45
N ALA A 294 7.93 -7.28 28.96
CA ALA A 294 6.87 -7.47 29.96
C ALA A 294 5.68 -8.29 29.43
N ARG A 295 5.38 -8.20 28.11
CA ARG A 295 4.32 -9.01 27.48
C ARG A 295 4.73 -10.45 27.27
N LEU A 296 6.01 -10.75 27.16
CA LEU A 296 6.56 -12.10 27.10
C LEU A 296 6.73 -12.72 28.50
N ALA A 297 6.79 -11.89 29.54
CA ALA A 297 6.89 -12.36 30.93
C ALA A 297 5.57 -12.97 31.36
N ASP A 298 5.46 -14.29 31.16
CA ASP A 298 4.33 -15.12 31.61
C ASP A 298 4.78 -15.92 32.83
N PRO A 299 4.37 -15.54 34.06
CA PRO A 299 4.78 -16.24 35.28
C PRO A 299 4.39 -17.71 35.30
N LEU A 300 3.34 -18.08 34.58
CA LEU A 300 2.92 -19.47 34.46
C LEU A 300 3.56 -20.20 33.28
N GLY A 301 4.30 -19.52 32.42
CA GLY A 301 4.97 -20.10 31.25
C GLY A 301 4.03 -20.74 30.22
N LEU A 302 2.77 -20.30 30.18
CA LEU A 302 1.75 -20.85 29.24
C LEU A 302 2.08 -20.50 27.79
N ILE A 303 2.81 -19.42 27.53
CA ILE A 303 3.30 -19.05 26.20
C ILE A 303 4.17 -20.16 25.57
N HIS A 304 4.72 -21.06 26.39
CA HIS A 304 5.56 -22.17 25.95
C HIS A 304 4.77 -23.48 25.74
N ALA A 305 3.45 -23.49 25.94
CA ALA A 305 2.62 -24.70 25.88
C ALA A 305 2.75 -25.44 24.54
N GLU A 306 2.83 -24.70 23.43
CA GLU A 306 3.03 -25.29 22.10
C GLU A 306 4.39 -26.00 22.00
N ALA A 307 5.48 -25.35 22.35
CA ALA A 307 6.83 -25.90 22.31
C ALA A 307 6.96 -27.15 23.19
N LEU A 308 6.39 -27.10 24.42
CA LEU A 308 6.35 -28.23 25.34
C LEU A 308 5.53 -29.39 24.78
N SER A 309 4.41 -29.12 24.13
CA SER A 309 3.56 -30.13 23.50
C SER A 309 4.29 -30.86 22.36
N PHE A 310 5.05 -30.12 21.52
CA PHE A 310 5.84 -30.74 20.46
C PHE A 310 7.05 -31.52 21.01
N ALA A 311 7.67 -31.05 22.08
CA ALA A 311 8.74 -31.79 22.74
C ALA A 311 8.22 -33.11 23.32
N LEU A 312 7.06 -33.09 23.98
CA LEU A 312 6.43 -34.29 24.56
C LEU A 312 5.96 -35.26 23.46
N ALA A 313 5.53 -34.78 22.32
CA ALA A 313 5.11 -35.60 21.18
C ALA A 313 6.25 -36.44 20.55
N ARG A 314 7.51 -36.23 20.97
CA ARG A 314 8.61 -37.13 20.62
C ARG A 314 8.59 -38.44 21.41
N GLN A 315 7.84 -38.49 22.51
CA GLN A 315 7.76 -39.65 23.41
C GLN A 315 6.39 -40.33 23.41
N MET A 316 5.33 -39.66 22.90
CA MET A 316 3.97 -40.17 22.86
C MET A 316 3.23 -39.63 21.64
N PRO A 317 2.06 -40.23 21.26
CA PRO A 317 1.24 -39.73 20.17
C PRO A 317 0.88 -38.24 20.34
N ARG A 318 0.86 -37.48 19.24
CA ARG A 318 0.57 -36.05 19.25
C ARG A 318 -0.73 -35.67 19.99
N PRO A 319 -1.88 -36.38 19.79
CA PRO A 319 -3.10 -36.06 20.52
C PRO A 319 -2.96 -36.19 22.04
N ASP A 320 -2.22 -37.22 22.49
CA ASP A 320 -2.00 -37.49 23.92
C ASP A 320 -1.10 -36.40 24.53
N ALA A 321 -0.03 -36.02 23.83
CA ALA A 321 0.82 -34.92 24.25
C ALA A 321 0.04 -33.58 24.36
N GLN A 322 -0.87 -33.30 23.43
CA GLN A 322 -1.74 -32.13 23.49
C GLN A 322 -2.72 -32.19 24.68
N ALA A 323 -3.35 -33.33 24.91
CA ALA A 323 -4.25 -33.51 26.03
C ALA A 323 -3.52 -33.34 27.37
N GLU A 324 -2.32 -33.90 27.50
CA GLU A 324 -1.51 -33.82 28.70
C GLU A 324 -1.05 -32.38 28.98
N ILE A 325 -0.54 -31.65 27.97
CA ILE A 325 -0.16 -30.23 28.14
C ILE A 325 -1.37 -29.37 28.51
N LYS A 326 -2.54 -29.61 27.89
CA LYS A 326 -3.79 -28.95 28.30
C LYS A 326 -4.14 -29.18 29.75
N ARG A 327 -4.05 -30.44 30.22
CA ARG A 327 -4.29 -30.81 31.62
C ARG A 327 -3.32 -30.08 32.55
N LEU A 328 -2.01 -30.10 32.23
CA LEU A 328 -0.98 -29.46 33.04
C LEU A 328 -1.11 -27.94 33.04
N ALA A 329 -1.52 -27.31 31.90
CA ALA A 329 -1.80 -25.88 31.84
C ALA A 329 -2.98 -25.45 32.73
N LEU A 330 -4.00 -26.28 32.86
CA LEU A 330 -5.11 -26.06 33.82
C LEU A 330 -4.61 -26.21 35.28
N ALA A 331 -3.75 -27.18 35.53
CA ALA A 331 -3.13 -27.35 36.85
C ALA A 331 -2.21 -26.17 37.19
N ALA A 332 -1.41 -25.63 36.24
CA ALA A 332 -0.58 -24.45 36.40
C ALA A 332 -1.43 -23.26 36.84
N ARG A 333 -2.57 -23.01 36.19
CA ARG A 333 -3.50 -21.91 36.56
C ARG A 333 -4.11 -22.13 37.97
N ALA A 334 -4.38 -23.37 38.37
CA ALA A 334 -4.97 -23.64 39.69
C ALA A 334 -3.96 -23.55 40.82
N SER A 335 -2.72 -23.99 40.62
CA SER A 335 -1.68 -24.05 41.66
C SER A 335 -0.76 -22.82 41.69
N GLY A 336 -0.71 -22.05 40.62
CA GLY A 336 0.33 -20.97 40.44
C GLY A 336 1.71 -21.51 40.09
N THR A 337 1.87 -22.82 39.88
CA THR A 337 3.15 -23.44 39.52
C THR A 337 3.36 -23.30 38.00
N PRO A 338 4.56 -22.86 37.53
CA PRO A 338 4.83 -22.71 36.11
C PRO A 338 4.61 -24.00 35.32
N LEU A 339 4.01 -23.89 34.14
CA LEU A 339 3.76 -25.05 33.25
C LEU A 339 5.04 -25.85 32.91
N PRO A 340 6.19 -25.21 32.63
CA PRO A 340 7.43 -25.95 32.39
C PRO A 340 7.85 -26.85 33.57
N ASP A 341 7.66 -26.38 34.79
CA ASP A 341 8.02 -27.13 36.02
C ASP A 341 7.10 -28.30 36.21
N LEU A 342 5.78 -28.13 35.98
CA LEU A 342 4.81 -29.23 36.04
C LEU A 342 5.09 -30.28 34.96
N VAL A 343 5.48 -29.86 33.76
CA VAL A 343 5.83 -30.77 32.68
C VAL A 343 7.11 -31.55 33.01
N ALA A 344 8.14 -30.87 33.53
CA ALA A 344 9.39 -31.51 33.93
C ALA A 344 9.16 -32.56 35.06
N ALA A 345 8.32 -32.24 36.04
CA ALA A 345 7.97 -33.15 37.12
C ALA A 345 7.16 -34.39 36.64
N ALA A 346 6.22 -34.20 35.72
CA ALA A 346 5.41 -35.28 35.16
C ALA A 346 6.15 -36.15 34.14
N HIS A 347 7.10 -35.55 33.41
CA HIS A 347 7.84 -36.18 32.31
C HIS A 347 9.36 -35.94 32.41
N PRO A 348 10.02 -36.49 33.46
CA PRO A 348 11.45 -36.19 33.73
C PRO A 348 12.41 -36.66 32.64
N ALA A 349 11.97 -37.61 31.79
CA ALA A 349 12.77 -38.09 30.65
C ALA A 349 12.63 -37.18 29.38
N MET A 350 11.73 -36.20 29.42
CA MET A 350 11.55 -35.28 28.29
C MET A 350 12.74 -34.32 28.18
N ILE A 351 13.29 -34.20 26.97
CA ILE A 351 14.26 -33.15 26.69
C ILE A 351 13.51 -31.82 26.50
N PRO A 352 13.68 -30.84 27.41
CA PRO A 352 12.93 -29.60 27.33
C PRO A 352 13.32 -28.80 26.06
N PRO A 353 12.34 -28.14 25.40
CA PRO A 353 12.66 -27.23 24.31
C PRO A 353 13.31 -25.96 24.88
N PRO A 354 13.99 -25.15 24.05
CA PRO A 354 14.39 -23.82 24.47
C PRO A 354 13.18 -22.98 24.85
N LEU A 355 13.23 -22.36 26.03
CA LEU A 355 12.16 -21.52 26.55
C LEU A 355 12.58 -20.04 26.67
N ALA A 356 13.83 -19.72 26.31
CA ALA A 356 14.39 -18.36 26.31
C ALA A 356 15.45 -18.20 25.20
N GLY A 357 15.76 -16.95 24.91
CA GLY A 357 16.81 -16.60 23.96
C GLY A 357 16.40 -16.75 22.49
N ARG A 358 17.35 -16.54 21.57
CA ARG A 358 17.14 -16.48 20.12
C ARG A 358 16.42 -17.73 19.56
N GLN A 359 16.70 -18.89 20.14
CA GLN A 359 16.12 -20.16 19.65
C GLN A 359 14.58 -20.21 19.77
N THR A 360 13.99 -19.41 20.66
CA THR A 360 12.52 -19.33 20.78
C THR A 360 11.87 -18.50 19.68
N LEU A 361 12.66 -17.71 18.95
CA LEU A 361 12.19 -16.83 17.88
C LEU A 361 12.09 -17.55 16.52
N GLY A 362 12.54 -18.79 16.41
CA GLY A 362 12.50 -19.57 15.18
C GLY A 362 13.19 -18.86 14.01
N THR A 363 12.49 -18.76 12.88
CA THR A 363 12.96 -18.09 11.64
C THR A 363 12.74 -16.58 11.64
N ALA A 364 12.05 -16.01 12.62
CA ALA A 364 11.67 -14.61 12.65
C ALA A 364 12.86 -13.63 12.45
N PRO A 365 14.05 -13.84 13.08
CA PRO A 365 15.21 -13.00 12.83
C PRO A 365 15.74 -13.06 11.39
N ASP A 366 15.67 -14.21 10.77
CA ASP A 366 16.15 -14.41 9.40
C ASP A 366 15.15 -13.77 8.40
N GLU A 367 13.86 -13.91 8.62
CA GLU A 367 12.80 -13.22 7.85
C GLU A 367 12.95 -11.69 7.89
N ALA A 368 13.30 -11.13 9.05
CA ALA A 368 13.58 -9.71 9.20
C ALA A 368 14.78 -9.26 8.34
N ARG A 369 15.86 -10.03 8.33
CA ARG A 369 17.06 -9.74 7.53
C ARG A 369 16.81 -9.95 6.03
N ASP A 370 16.05 -10.99 5.66
CA ASP A 370 15.67 -11.25 4.27
C ASP A 370 14.84 -10.11 3.71
N PHE A 371 13.87 -9.64 4.47
CA PHE A 371 13.11 -8.45 4.13
C PHE A 371 14.03 -7.22 3.96
N ALA A 372 14.94 -6.97 4.90
CA ALA A 372 15.82 -5.81 4.86
C ALA A 372 16.66 -5.79 3.56
N ARG A 373 17.19 -6.95 3.14
CA ARG A 373 17.91 -7.10 1.87
C ARG A 373 17.01 -6.83 0.66
N ALA A 374 15.84 -7.45 0.62
CA ALA A 374 14.89 -7.28 -0.48
C ALA A 374 14.38 -5.83 -0.58
N ALA A 375 14.09 -5.19 0.55
CA ALA A 375 13.62 -3.81 0.59
C ALA A 375 14.67 -2.81 0.08
N ARG A 376 15.95 -3.00 0.43
CA ARG A 376 17.05 -2.18 -0.10
C ARG A 376 17.23 -2.39 -1.60
N ALA A 377 17.27 -3.64 -2.07
CA ALA A 377 17.35 -3.95 -3.50
C ALA A 377 16.19 -3.32 -4.28
N MET A 378 14.98 -3.41 -3.76
CA MET A 378 13.81 -2.75 -4.34
C MET A 378 13.95 -1.22 -4.29
N ALA A 379 14.45 -0.62 -3.23
CA ALA A 379 14.65 0.82 -3.16
C ALA A 379 15.68 1.32 -4.19
N ASP A 380 16.76 0.57 -4.40
CA ASP A 380 17.85 0.90 -5.34
C ASP A 380 17.49 0.63 -6.82
N GLY A 381 16.31 0.10 -7.10
CA GLY A 381 15.87 -0.19 -8.46
C GLY A 381 16.41 -1.49 -9.05
N GLN A 382 16.91 -2.39 -8.23
CA GLN A 382 17.47 -3.69 -8.60
C GLN A 382 16.46 -4.86 -8.47
N GLY A 383 15.22 -4.56 -8.08
CA GLY A 383 14.15 -5.51 -7.83
C GLY A 383 13.08 -5.55 -8.91
#